data_f5245368cc4d6f1e0dea95f1ba29f71b
#
_entry.id   f5245368cc4d6f1e0dea95f1ba29f71b
#
_cell.length_a   1.000
_cell.length_b   1.000
_cell.length_c   1.000
_cell.angle_alpha   90.00
_cell.angle_beta   90.00
_cell.angle_gamma   90.00
#
_symmetry.space_group_name_H-M   'P 1'
#
loop_
_entity.id
_entity.type
_entity.pdbx_description
1 polymer ?
#
loop_
_entity_poly.entity_id
_entity_poly.type
_entity_poly.pdbx_seq_one_letter_code
_entity_poly.pdbx_strand_id
1 'polypeptide(L)'
;MSAFEHPHAAERRQAPAHQQNAKRNRILIVEDNPISLTLLKQLLKAHGYEVLGTPEGLQALDLAREEQPDLIVMDIRLPDISGFEVTRLLKQDQRTNTIPIIAVTALASPEYEKKGLESGCDAYIPKPITLGNFLRTIESFSKIRPVTPTSFASLSSPDGLMHSALASSSAPT
;
A
#
# COMPACT_ATOMS: atom_id res chain seq x y z
N MET A 1 21.84 -65.32 -26.98
CA MET A 1 22.56 -64.68 -25.88
C MET A 1 22.04 -63.32 -25.68
N SER A 2 21.38 -63.15 -24.60
CA SER A 2 20.49 -62.02 -24.24
C SER A 2 21.23 -60.74 -23.95
N ALA A 3 20.78 -59.66 -24.53
CA ALA A 3 21.09 -58.30 -24.05
C ALA A 3 19.78 -57.66 -23.56
N PHE A 4 19.72 -57.45 -22.27
CA PHE A 4 18.61 -56.75 -21.60
C PHE A 4 18.83 -55.25 -21.77
N GLU A 5 18.00 -54.60 -22.55
CA GLU A 5 17.88 -53.17 -22.57
C GLU A 5 16.88 -52.74 -21.50
N HIS A 6 17.33 -51.92 -20.53
CA HIS A 6 16.49 -51.22 -19.61
C HIS A 6 16.17 -49.84 -20.17
N PRO A 7 14.92 -49.48 -20.35
CA PRO A 7 14.59 -48.07 -20.67
C PRO A 7 14.61 -47.24 -19.39
N HIS A 8 15.55 -46.33 -19.30
CA HIS A 8 15.53 -45.25 -18.33
C HIS A 8 14.30 -44.39 -18.56
N ALA A 9 13.36 -44.48 -17.65
CA ALA A 9 12.26 -43.52 -17.52
C ALA A 9 12.83 -42.19 -17.11
N ALA A 10 12.86 -41.28 -18.10
CA ALA A 10 13.15 -39.88 -17.86
C ALA A 10 12.03 -39.27 -17.03
N GLU A 11 12.27 -39.14 -15.75
CA GLU A 11 11.47 -38.31 -14.86
C GLU A 11 11.49 -36.88 -15.40
N ARG A 12 10.41 -36.53 -16.07
CA ARG A 12 10.09 -35.13 -16.37
C ARG A 12 9.86 -34.42 -15.04
N ARG A 13 10.88 -33.77 -14.53
CA ARG A 13 10.73 -32.78 -13.50
C ARG A 13 9.82 -31.69 -14.04
N GLN A 14 8.55 -31.76 -13.63
CA GLN A 14 7.61 -30.69 -13.83
C GLN A 14 8.19 -29.48 -13.10
N ALA A 15 8.56 -28.47 -13.86
CA ALA A 15 8.88 -27.15 -13.33
C ALA A 15 7.67 -26.70 -12.50
N PRO A 16 7.88 -26.06 -11.35
CA PRO A 16 6.77 -25.60 -10.53
C PRO A 16 5.93 -24.64 -11.36
N ALA A 17 4.65 -24.97 -11.43
CA ALA A 17 3.62 -24.15 -12.05
C ALA A 17 3.81 -22.69 -11.62
N HIS A 18 3.71 -21.81 -12.58
CA HIS A 18 3.68 -20.36 -12.40
C HIS A 18 2.85 -20.03 -11.16
N GLN A 19 3.53 -19.56 -10.11
CA GLN A 19 2.87 -18.84 -9.04
C GLN A 19 2.16 -17.69 -9.74
N GLN A 20 0.85 -17.78 -9.80
CA GLN A 20 -0.01 -16.68 -10.18
C GLN A 20 0.42 -15.50 -9.31
N ASN A 21 1.05 -14.52 -9.94
CA ASN A 21 1.50 -13.29 -9.34
C ASN A 21 0.24 -12.62 -8.77
N ALA A 22 -0.04 -12.87 -7.50
CA ALA A 22 -1.09 -12.17 -6.80
C ALA A 22 -0.75 -10.70 -6.98
N LYS A 23 -1.59 -9.97 -7.72
CA LYS A 23 -1.38 -8.58 -8.12
C LYS A 23 -1.07 -7.79 -6.85
N ARG A 24 0.21 -7.50 -6.64
CA ARG A 24 0.67 -6.76 -5.47
C ARG A 24 0.24 -5.34 -5.67
N ASN A 25 -0.50 -4.78 -4.74
CA ASN A 25 -0.83 -3.37 -4.72
C ASN A 25 0.44 -2.56 -4.54
N ARG A 26 1.00 -2.10 -5.64
CA ARG A 26 2.23 -1.33 -5.67
C ARG A 26 1.91 0.16 -5.64
N ILE A 27 2.46 0.86 -4.66
CA ILE A 27 2.29 2.30 -4.49
C ILE A 27 3.64 2.98 -4.68
N LEU A 28 3.68 4.00 -5.54
CA LEU A 28 4.83 4.90 -5.66
C LEU A 28 4.59 6.14 -4.82
N ILE A 29 5.52 6.45 -3.91
CA ILE A 29 5.50 7.67 -3.09
C ILE A 29 6.58 8.61 -3.62
N VAL A 30 6.19 9.84 -3.90
CA VAL A 30 7.10 10.94 -4.31
C VAL A 30 7.05 11.99 -3.21
N GLU A 31 8.10 12.11 -2.43
CA GLU A 31 8.19 12.97 -1.24
C GLU A 31 9.65 13.32 -0.99
N ASP A 32 10.00 14.59 -0.99
CA ASP A 32 11.37 15.08 -0.84
C ASP A 32 11.89 15.01 0.61
N ASN A 33 11.00 15.03 1.59
CA ASN A 33 11.40 14.90 2.99
C ASN A 33 11.71 13.43 3.32
N PRO A 34 12.96 13.06 3.68
CA PRO A 34 13.36 11.68 3.89
C PRO A 34 12.67 11.01 5.09
N ILE A 35 12.29 11.80 6.10
CA ILE A 35 11.58 11.30 7.28
C ILE A 35 10.13 10.96 6.89
N SER A 36 9.45 11.87 6.19
CA SER A 36 8.10 11.66 5.68
C SER A 36 8.04 10.46 4.73
N LEU A 37 8.97 10.40 3.77
CA LEU A 37 9.07 9.30 2.82
C LEU A 37 9.25 7.96 3.54
N THR A 38 10.15 7.89 4.52
CA THR A 38 10.40 6.67 5.29
C THR A 38 9.17 6.26 6.10
N LEU A 39 8.52 7.21 6.76
CA LEU A 39 7.32 6.96 7.58
C LEU A 39 6.17 6.43 6.71
N LEU A 40 5.88 7.08 5.59
CA LEU A 40 4.80 6.66 4.68
C LEU A 40 5.09 5.29 4.07
N LYS A 41 6.35 5.01 3.70
CA LYS A 41 6.76 3.67 3.21
C LYS A 41 6.54 2.58 4.26
N GLN A 42 6.94 2.81 5.51
CA GLN A 42 6.76 1.84 6.59
C GLN A 42 5.28 1.62 6.89
N LEU A 43 4.51 2.70 6.92
CA LEU A 43 3.07 2.65 7.16
C LEU A 43 2.36 1.78 6.12
N LEU A 44 2.57 2.06 4.83
CA LEU A 44 1.90 1.32 3.76
C LEU A 44 2.38 -0.13 3.67
N LYS A 45 3.67 -0.39 3.91
CA LYS A 45 4.19 -1.77 4.00
C LYS A 45 3.54 -2.56 5.12
N ALA A 46 3.31 -1.94 6.29
CA ALA A 46 2.60 -2.57 7.42
C ALA A 46 1.14 -2.90 7.07
N HIS A 47 0.53 -2.21 6.09
CA HIS A 47 -0.80 -2.47 5.57
C HIS A 47 -0.81 -3.39 4.32
N GLY A 48 0.32 -4.04 4.02
CA GLY A 48 0.40 -5.06 2.96
C GLY A 48 0.61 -4.54 1.55
N TYR A 49 0.98 -3.25 1.40
CA TYR A 49 1.33 -2.68 0.09
C TYR A 49 2.80 -2.92 -0.26
N GLU A 50 3.09 -3.12 -1.53
CA GLU A 50 4.43 -2.99 -2.08
C GLU A 50 4.70 -1.51 -2.34
N VAL A 51 5.81 -0.96 -1.81
CA VAL A 51 6.03 0.48 -1.84
C VAL A 51 7.36 0.84 -2.46
N LEU A 52 7.30 1.59 -3.54
CA LEU A 52 8.41 2.32 -4.14
C LEU A 52 8.45 3.74 -3.58
N GLY A 53 9.58 4.42 -3.70
CA GLY A 53 9.64 5.81 -3.28
C GLY A 53 10.87 6.52 -3.80
N THR A 54 10.66 7.78 -4.18
CA THR A 54 11.71 8.69 -4.66
C THR A 54 11.51 10.09 -4.08
N PRO A 55 12.60 10.85 -3.83
CA PRO A 55 12.50 12.25 -3.45
C PRO A 55 12.34 13.21 -4.65
N GLU A 56 12.51 12.73 -5.88
CA GLU A 56 12.60 13.54 -7.09
C GLU A 56 11.44 13.30 -8.04
N GLY A 57 10.84 14.38 -8.55
CA GLY A 57 9.72 14.31 -9.49
C GLY A 57 10.09 13.75 -10.85
N LEU A 58 11.26 14.07 -11.38
CA LEU A 58 11.73 13.53 -12.66
C LEU A 58 11.95 12.01 -12.58
N GLN A 59 12.56 11.53 -11.48
CA GLN A 59 12.73 10.10 -11.27
C GLN A 59 11.38 9.38 -11.12
N ALA A 60 10.36 10.06 -10.59
CA ALA A 60 9.02 9.48 -10.47
C ALA A 60 8.39 9.16 -11.84
N LEU A 61 8.70 9.95 -12.89
CA LEU A 61 8.23 9.67 -14.25
C LEU A 61 8.78 8.34 -14.76
N ASP A 62 10.08 8.09 -14.56
CA ASP A 62 10.73 6.86 -15.02
C ASP A 62 10.24 5.66 -14.21
N LEU A 63 10.20 5.78 -12.88
CA LEU A 63 9.66 4.72 -12.02
C LEU A 63 8.21 4.36 -12.35
N ALA A 64 7.36 5.35 -12.63
CA ALA A 64 5.97 5.08 -13.00
C ALA A 64 5.86 4.31 -14.33
N ARG A 65 6.74 4.61 -15.29
CA ARG A 65 6.79 3.93 -16.59
C ARG A 65 7.31 2.51 -16.51
N GLU A 66 8.34 2.29 -15.71
CA GLU A 66 9.03 1.00 -15.58
C GLU A 66 8.26 0.05 -14.67
N GLU A 67 7.84 0.53 -13.53
CA GLU A 67 7.28 -0.29 -12.44
C GLU A 67 5.76 -0.41 -12.47
N GLN A 68 5.07 0.45 -13.24
CA GLN A 68 3.62 0.45 -13.41
C GLN A 68 2.87 0.33 -12.06
N PRO A 69 3.03 1.29 -11.14
CA PRO A 69 2.36 1.24 -9.84
C PRO A 69 0.83 1.32 -10.01
N ASP A 70 0.11 0.76 -9.06
CA ASP A 70 -1.36 0.81 -9.04
C ASP A 70 -1.88 2.17 -8.52
N LEU A 71 -1.02 2.94 -7.85
CA LEU A 71 -1.33 4.24 -7.25
C LEU A 71 -0.05 5.06 -7.07
N ILE A 72 -0.15 6.37 -7.26
CA ILE A 72 0.94 7.32 -6.97
C ILE A 72 0.47 8.29 -5.87
N VAL A 73 1.30 8.46 -4.84
CA VAL A 73 1.18 9.50 -3.81
C VAL A 73 2.23 10.55 -4.10
N MET A 74 1.79 11.78 -4.45
CA MET A 74 2.63 12.82 -5.00
C MET A 74 2.68 14.05 -4.10
N ASP A 75 3.83 14.38 -3.54
CA ASP A 75 4.02 15.72 -2.97
C ASP A 75 4.05 16.77 -4.09
N ILE A 76 3.40 17.88 -3.83
CA ILE A 76 3.36 18.97 -4.80
C ILE A 76 4.65 19.80 -4.78
N ARG A 77 5.31 19.89 -3.63
CA ARG A 77 6.56 20.65 -3.49
C ARG A 77 7.76 19.72 -3.54
N LEU A 78 8.30 19.53 -4.73
CA LEU A 78 9.51 18.75 -4.97
C LEU A 78 10.66 19.70 -5.35
N PRO A 79 11.93 19.27 -5.16
CA PRO A 79 13.08 20.13 -5.36
C PRO A 79 13.41 20.41 -6.84
N ASP A 80 13.08 19.49 -7.73
CA ASP A 80 13.43 19.52 -9.14
C ASP A 80 12.32 20.05 -10.04
N ILE A 81 11.09 19.58 -9.84
CA ILE A 81 9.92 19.93 -10.64
C ILE A 81 8.66 19.89 -9.77
N SER A 82 7.69 20.76 -10.01
CA SER A 82 6.42 20.72 -9.26
C SER A 82 5.67 19.40 -9.46
N GLY A 83 5.13 18.83 -8.36
CA GLY A 83 4.29 17.62 -8.43
C GLY A 83 3.06 17.78 -9.34
N PHE A 84 2.54 18.99 -9.53
CA PHE A 84 1.48 19.26 -10.53
C PHE A 84 1.99 19.02 -11.96
N GLU A 85 3.20 19.44 -12.26
CA GLU A 85 3.80 19.26 -13.58
C GLU A 85 4.11 17.77 -13.82
N VAL A 86 4.65 17.07 -12.82
CA VAL A 86 4.84 15.60 -12.88
C VAL A 86 3.52 14.90 -13.14
N THR A 87 2.46 15.29 -12.42
CA THR A 87 1.12 14.73 -12.60
C THR A 87 0.63 14.93 -14.03
N ARG A 88 0.77 16.15 -14.55
CA ARG A 88 0.37 16.47 -15.93
C ARG A 88 1.11 15.60 -16.95
N LEU A 89 2.43 15.44 -16.80
CA LEU A 89 3.25 14.60 -17.67
C LEU A 89 2.84 13.11 -17.57
N LEU A 90 2.59 12.60 -16.37
CA LEU A 90 2.09 11.23 -16.18
C LEU A 90 0.74 11.01 -16.84
N LYS A 91 -0.17 11.98 -16.74
CA LYS A 91 -1.51 11.90 -17.35
C LYS A 91 -1.51 12.06 -18.88
N GLN A 92 -0.45 12.62 -19.45
CA GLN A 92 -0.25 12.72 -20.90
C GLN A 92 0.42 11.48 -21.52
N ASP A 93 1.15 10.70 -20.75
CA ASP A 93 1.80 9.47 -21.23
C ASP A 93 0.81 8.30 -21.24
N GLN A 94 0.62 7.67 -22.40
CA GLN A 94 -0.29 6.53 -22.59
C GLN A 94 -0.01 5.35 -21.65
N ARG A 95 1.22 5.20 -21.17
CA ARG A 95 1.61 4.12 -20.28
C ARG A 95 1.22 4.37 -18.82
N THR A 96 1.03 5.64 -18.43
CA THR A 96 0.82 6.03 -17.03
C THR A 96 -0.46 6.83 -16.79
N ASN A 97 -1.17 7.25 -17.83
CA ASN A 97 -2.35 8.12 -17.73
C ASN A 97 -3.52 7.51 -16.96
N THR A 98 -3.60 6.19 -16.86
CA THR A 98 -4.64 5.47 -16.10
C THR A 98 -4.30 5.25 -14.64
N ILE A 99 -3.05 5.54 -14.23
CA ILE A 99 -2.62 5.39 -12.84
C ILE A 99 -3.26 6.50 -12.01
N PRO A 100 -4.01 6.20 -10.94
CA PRO A 100 -4.55 7.21 -10.06
C PRO A 100 -3.43 7.92 -9.30
N ILE A 101 -3.58 9.25 -9.12
CA ILE A 101 -2.60 10.10 -8.47
C ILE A 101 -3.28 10.88 -7.34
N ILE A 102 -2.79 10.68 -6.11
CA ILE A 102 -3.22 11.43 -4.93
C ILE A 102 -2.19 12.50 -4.64
N ALA A 103 -2.57 13.77 -4.75
CA ALA A 103 -1.73 14.89 -4.37
C ALA A 103 -1.69 15.06 -2.86
N VAL A 104 -0.49 15.26 -2.31
CA VAL A 104 -0.28 15.58 -0.89
C VAL A 104 0.43 16.92 -0.81
N THR A 105 -0.10 17.86 -0.01
CA THR A 105 0.46 19.21 -0.01
C THR A 105 0.23 19.98 1.29
N ALA A 106 1.19 20.84 1.62
CA ALA A 106 1.04 21.81 2.71
C ALA A 106 0.19 23.03 2.31
N LEU A 107 -0.16 23.16 1.03
CA LEU A 107 -0.89 24.30 0.50
C LEU A 107 -2.36 23.93 0.29
N ALA A 108 -3.16 24.09 1.34
CA ALA A 108 -4.60 23.79 1.33
C ALA A 108 -5.41 25.06 1.02
N SER A 109 -5.23 25.65 -0.16
CA SER A 109 -6.11 26.74 -0.61
C SER A 109 -6.97 26.28 -1.80
N PRO A 110 -8.15 26.89 -2.01
CA PRO A 110 -9.01 26.56 -3.15
C PRO A 110 -8.31 26.65 -4.51
N GLU A 111 -7.33 27.56 -4.64
CA GLU A 111 -6.55 27.72 -5.86
C GLU A 111 -5.63 26.51 -6.12
N TYR A 112 -5.02 25.97 -5.07
CA TYR A 112 -4.17 24.78 -5.20
C TYR A 112 -4.97 23.51 -5.44
N GLU A 113 -6.14 23.39 -4.84
CA GLU A 113 -7.07 22.30 -5.12
C GLU A 113 -7.54 22.33 -6.58
N LYS A 114 -7.88 23.52 -7.10
CA LYS A 114 -8.22 23.72 -8.50
C LYS A 114 -7.05 23.33 -9.43
N LYS A 115 -5.82 23.79 -9.13
CA LYS A 115 -4.63 23.40 -9.90
C LYS A 115 -4.38 21.89 -9.87
N GLY A 116 -4.65 21.23 -8.73
CA GLY A 116 -4.56 19.78 -8.60
C GLY A 116 -5.51 19.07 -9.57
N LEU A 117 -6.77 19.48 -9.59
CA LEU A 117 -7.76 18.93 -10.50
C LEU A 117 -7.40 19.20 -11.97
N GLU A 118 -6.96 20.40 -12.31
CA GLU A 118 -6.52 20.78 -13.66
C GLU A 118 -5.28 20.01 -14.12
N SER A 119 -4.39 19.61 -13.19
CA SER A 119 -3.23 18.75 -13.51
C SER A 119 -3.59 17.28 -13.70
N GLY A 120 -4.80 16.87 -13.28
CA GLY A 120 -5.29 15.51 -13.39
C GLY A 120 -5.12 14.66 -12.13
N CYS A 121 -4.93 15.27 -10.95
CA CYS A 121 -4.97 14.53 -9.69
C CYS A 121 -6.36 13.95 -9.45
N ASP A 122 -6.42 12.72 -8.96
CA ASP A 122 -7.66 12.01 -8.68
C ASP A 122 -8.16 12.26 -7.24
N ALA A 123 -7.26 12.64 -6.34
CA ALA A 123 -7.59 13.05 -4.97
C ALA A 123 -6.53 14.01 -4.41
N TYR A 124 -6.88 14.63 -3.27
CA TYR A 124 -6.07 15.65 -2.62
C TYR A 124 -6.06 15.44 -1.10
N ILE A 125 -4.88 15.43 -0.48
CA ILE A 125 -4.70 15.27 0.97
C ILE A 125 -3.89 16.47 1.48
N PRO A 126 -4.46 17.32 2.33
CA PRO A 126 -3.71 18.40 2.97
C PRO A 126 -2.74 17.87 4.04
N LYS A 127 -1.56 18.47 4.12
CA LYS A 127 -0.66 18.31 5.27
C LYS A 127 -1.12 19.22 6.43
N PRO A 128 -1.09 18.80 7.71
CA PRO A 128 -0.52 17.55 8.20
C PRO A 128 -1.40 16.32 7.88
N ILE A 129 -0.75 15.25 7.43
CA ILE A 129 -1.43 14.00 7.10
C ILE A 129 -1.91 13.34 8.39
N THR A 130 -3.21 13.07 8.49
CA THR A 130 -3.74 12.19 9.54
C THR A 130 -3.78 10.76 9.03
N LEU A 131 -3.31 9.82 9.83
CA LEU A 131 -3.20 8.41 9.46
C LEU A 131 -4.52 7.84 8.92
N GLY A 132 -5.62 8.08 9.64
CA GLY A 132 -6.92 7.54 9.25
C GLY A 132 -7.45 8.09 7.92
N ASN A 133 -7.24 9.40 7.64
CA ASN A 133 -7.65 9.99 6.35
C ASN A 133 -6.79 9.47 5.22
N PHE A 134 -5.47 9.40 5.42
CA PHE A 134 -4.53 8.90 4.43
C PHE A 134 -4.85 7.47 4.01
N LEU A 135 -4.98 6.56 4.97
CA LEU A 135 -5.29 5.15 4.68
C LEU A 135 -6.64 4.99 3.98
N ARG A 136 -7.69 5.67 4.44
CA ARG A 136 -9.01 5.63 3.78
C ARG A 136 -8.94 6.11 2.33
N THR A 137 -8.18 7.17 2.08
CA THR A 137 -8.02 7.68 0.71
C THR A 137 -7.25 6.66 -0.15
N ILE A 138 -6.15 6.08 0.35
CA ILE A 138 -5.42 5.01 -0.35
C ILE A 138 -6.35 3.82 -0.67
N GLU A 139 -7.11 3.36 0.31
CA GLU A 139 -8.04 2.23 0.16
C GLU A 139 -9.13 2.47 -0.88
N SER A 140 -9.61 3.72 -1.01
CA SER A 140 -10.63 4.06 -2.01
C SER A 140 -10.14 3.94 -3.46
N PHE A 141 -8.83 4.03 -3.69
CA PHE A 141 -8.19 3.85 -5.00
C PHE A 141 -7.58 2.45 -5.18
N SER A 142 -7.37 1.72 -4.09
CA SER A 142 -6.84 0.36 -4.13
C SER A 142 -7.91 -0.62 -4.58
N LYS A 143 -7.68 -1.32 -5.69
CA LYS A 143 -8.57 -2.38 -6.20
C LYS A 143 -8.56 -3.65 -5.35
N ILE A 144 -7.70 -3.73 -4.34
CA ILE A 144 -7.53 -4.87 -3.46
C ILE A 144 -7.80 -4.42 -2.02
N ARG A 145 -8.68 -5.14 -1.33
CA ARG A 145 -8.93 -4.92 0.10
C ARG A 145 -7.63 -5.09 0.87
N PRO A 146 -7.32 -4.18 1.83
CA PRO A 146 -6.18 -4.37 2.71
C PRO A 146 -6.33 -5.73 3.40
N VAL A 147 -5.22 -6.45 3.48
CA VAL A 147 -5.13 -7.62 4.37
C VAL A 147 -5.16 -7.04 5.78
N THR A 148 -6.33 -7.04 6.41
CA THR A 148 -6.41 -6.72 7.84
C THR A 148 -5.47 -7.67 8.55
N PRO A 149 -4.55 -7.19 9.40
CA PRO A 149 -3.72 -8.05 10.19
C PRO A 149 -4.64 -8.79 11.17
N THR A 150 -5.08 -9.98 10.79
CA THR A 150 -5.77 -10.92 11.65
C THR A 150 -4.70 -11.52 12.56
N SER A 151 -4.35 -10.87 13.63
CA SER A 151 -3.70 -11.53 14.77
C SER A 151 -3.34 -10.56 15.91
N PHE A 152 -4.33 -9.93 16.52
CA PHE A 152 -4.17 -9.46 17.90
C PHE A 152 -5.37 -9.81 18.79
N ALA A 153 -6.25 -10.71 18.34
CA ALA A 153 -7.43 -11.13 19.10
C ALA A 153 -7.30 -12.55 19.69
N SER A 154 -6.09 -12.99 20.08
CA SER A 154 -5.91 -14.34 20.66
C SER A 154 -4.93 -14.37 21.83
N LEU A 155 -4.81 -13.30 22.60
CA LEU A 155 -4.05 -13.36 23.85
C LEU A 155 -4.76 -12.52 24.93
N SER A 156 -5.97 -12.92 25.33
CA SER A 156 -6.57 -12.51 26.61
C SER A 156 -7.83 -13.33 26.84
N SER A 157 -7.66 -14.61 27.06
CA SER A 157 -8.58 -15.38 27.93
C SER A 157 -7.77 -15.79 29.15
N PRO A 158 -7.98 -15.22 30.30
CA PRO A 158 -7.66 -15.89 31.52
C PRO A 158 -8.85 -16.79 31.86
N ASP A 159 -8.76 -18.02 31.36
CA ASP A 159 -9.54 -19.11 31.92
C ASP A 159 -9.09 -19.37 33.37
N GLY A 160 -10.07 -19.42 34.23
CA GLY A 160 -10.06 -20.38 35.32
C GLY A 160 -9.46 -19.90 36.62
N LEU A 161 -10.36 -19.53 37.50
CA LEU A 161 -10.30 -20.12 38.82
C LEU A 161 -11.70 -20.06 39.45
N MET A 162 -12.36 -21.19 39.37
CA MET A 162 -13.40 -21.59 40.32
C MET A 162 -12.89 -21.42 41.73
N HIS A 163 -13.67 -20.81 42.59
CA HIS A 163 -13.81 -21.31 43.94
C HIS A 163 -15.26 -21.14 44.41
N SER A 164 -15.90 -22.26 44.39
CA SER A 164 -17.02 -22.64 45.22
C SER A 164 -16.61 -22.48 46.71
N ALA A 165 -17.40 -21.85 47.50
CA ALA A 165 -17.68 -22.29 48.87
C ALA A 165 -18.77 -21.45 49.54
N LEU A 166 -19.91 -22.10 49.79
CA LEU A 166 -20.64 -22.18 51.06
C LEU A 166 -21.26 -20.88 51.59
N ALA A 167 -22.55 -20.74 51.43
CA ALA A 167 -23.62 -21.28 52.26
C ALA A 167 -23.66 -20.77 53.72
N SER A 168 -24.87 -20.38 54.04
CA SER A 168 -25.54 -20.31 55.32
C SER A 168 -25.46 -18.91 56.01
N SER A 169 -26.59 -18.37 56.20
CA SER A 169 -27.56 -18.58 57.23
C SER A 169 -27.96 -17.25 57.93
N SER A 170 -29.23 -17.08 57.90
CA SER A 170 -30.08 -16.47 58.95
C SER A 170 -30.25 -14.98 59.00
N ALA A 171 -31.44 -14.56 58.68
CA ALA A 171 -32.21 -13.54 59.39
C ALA A 171 -32.62 -14.10 60.78
N PRO A 172 -33.22 -13.37 61.74
CA PRO A 172 -34.03 -12.17 61.60
C PRO A 172 -33.81 -11.15 62.73
N THR A 173 -34.20 -9.95 62.62
CA THR A 173 -35.28 -9.27 63.40
C THR A 173 -35.32 -7.78 63.03
#